data_9903703ddd0395ad178bbef81372b577
#
_entry.id   9903703ddd0395ad178bbef81372b577
#
_cell.length_a   1.000
_cell.length_b   1.000
_cell.length_c   1.000
_cell.angle_alpha   90.00
_cell.angle_beta   90.00
_cell.angle_gamma   90.00
#
_symmetry.space_group_name_H-M   'P 1'
#
loop_
_entity.id
_entity.type
_entity.pdbx_description
1 polymer ?
#
loop_
_entity_poly.entity_id
_entity_poly.type
_entity_poly.pdbx_seq_one_letter_code
_entity_poly.pdbx_strand_id
1 'polypeptide(L)'
;MGDEVLGGYPKYWKLRNRNVSTWTGLIEAWMNRIKRPIQVTNTPVSREDLQAYFEKTFPQELFDTKDPVNSYMALDCVTQVPEEFFIRNDTYGMAFSMEGRFPLATKKFMRYALSIGSAEKIGIHKHQTKLLSKKAYKDIFPKDIVNKHKTGWTAPVKGWIQDHDVAKSYYQKRMLQNDCLKNIVVRQNETTKSAIPAWILRDWANKFDMQYKIK
;
A
#
# COMPACT_ATOMS: atom_id res chain seq x y z
N MET A 1 -2.41 -11.11 0.12
CA MET A 1 -2.75 -11.00 1.55
C MET A 1 -1.91 -11.90 2.47
N GLY A 2 -1.28 -12.94 2.00
CA GLY A 2 -0.31 -13.69 2.81
C GLY A 2 1.02 -12.96 3.01
N ASP A 3 1.36 -12.04 2.12
CA ASP A 3 2.60 -11.27 2.21
C ASP A 3 2.66 -10.38 3.47
N GLU A 4 1.51 -9.89 3.96
CA GLU A 4 1.41 -9.00 5.12
C GLU A 4 1.74 -9.73 6.42
N VAL A 5 1.22 -10.93 6.61
CA VAL A 5 1.39 -11.71 7.85
C VAL A 5 2.59 -12.65 7.83
N LEU A 6 3.12 -12.98 6.63
CA LEU A 6 4.20 -13.94 6.44
C LEU A 6 5.50 -13.29 5.93
N GLY A 7 5.58 -11.96 5.97
CA GLY A 7 6.81 -11.23 5.68
C GLY A 7 7.21 -11.24 4.20
N GLY A 8 6.25 -11.08 3.27
CA GLY A 8 6.51 -11.14 1.83
C GLY A 8 7.09 -9.85 1.23
N TYR A 9 7.01 -8.72 1.89
CA TYR A 9 7.44 -7.43 1.34
C TYR A 9 8.84 -7.01 1.79
N PRO A 10 9.63 -6.41 0.91
CA PRO A 10 10.95 -5.85 1.24
C PRO A 10 10.93 -4.78 2.34
N LYS A 11 9.77 -4.13 2.58
CA LYS A 11 9.62 -3.12 3.62
C LYS A 11 9.86 -3.68 5.02
N TYR A 12 9.45 -4.91 5.29
CA TYR A 12 9.66 -5.58 6.58
C TYR A 12 11.16 -5.87 6.83
N TRP A 13 11.87 -6.35 5.81
CA TRP A 13 13.31 -6.52 5.90
C TRP A 13 14.05 -5.19 6.13
N LYS A 14 13.62 -4.11 5.44
CA LYS A 14 14.18 -2.78 5.65
C LYS A 14 13.98 -2.29 7.09
N LEU A 15 12.82 -2.58 7.68
CA LEU A 15 12.53 -2.22 9.06
C LEU A 15 13.42 -2.98 10.05
N ARG A 16 13.71 -4.25 9.79
CA ARG A 16 14.60 -5.06 10.62
C ARG A 16 15.99 -4.43 10.83
N ASN A 17 16.47 -3.70 9.82
CA ASN A 17 17.77 -3.02 9.88
C ASN A 17 17.68 -1.60 10.46
N ARG A 18 16.50 -1.21 10.95
CA ARG A 18 16.29 0.07 11.65
C ARG A 18 16.07 -0.22 13.12
N ASN A 19 16.69 0.61 13.96
CA ASN A 19 16.44 0.53 15.40
C ASN A 19 15.12 1.23 15.72
N VAL A 20 14.00 0.51 15.61
CA VAL A 20 12.67 1.01 15.96
C VAL A 20 12.33 0.52 17.35
N SER A 21 12.38 1.41 18.33
CA SER A 21 12.17 1.10 19.76
C SER A 21 10.94 1.78 20.37
N THR A 22 10.25 2.61 19.58
CA THR A 22 9.09 3.39 20.04
C THR A 22 7.92 3.26 19.07
N TRP A 23 6.70 3.49 19.59
CA TRP A 23 5.49 3.57 18.77
C TRP A 23 5.59 4.65 17.69
N THR A 24 6.01 5.85 18.08
CA THR A 24 6.27 6.97 17.15
C THR A 24 7.22 6.56 16.03
N GLY A 25 8.32 5.89 16.35
CA GLY A 25 9.28 5.37 15.36
C GLY A 25 8.66 4.32 14.42
N LEU A 26 7.74 3.49 14.91
CA LEU A 26 7.01 2.54 14.07
C LEU A 26 6.09 3.26 13.08
N ILE A 27 5.33 4.25 13.57
CA ILE A 27 4.44 5.06 12.73
C ILE A 27 5.23 5.84 11.68
N GLU A 28 6.33 6.45 12.05
CA GLU A 28 7.23 7.13 11.11
C GLU A 28 7.73 6.17 10.02
N ALA A 29 8.18 4.97 10.40
CA ALA A 29 8.61 3.95 9.46
C ALA A 29 7.48 3.50 8.53
N TRP A 30 6.25 3.39 9.05
CA TRP A 30 5.07 3.06 8.28
C TRP A 30 4.68 4.18 7.30
N MET A 31 4.74 5.44 7.74
CA MET A 31 4.48 6.62 6.92
C MET A 31 5.49 6.82 5.78
N ASN A 32 6.70 6.29 5.89
CA ASN A 32 7.70 6.36 4.83
C ASN A 32 7.27 5.68 3.51
N ARG A 33 6.21 4.89 3.52
CA ARG A 33 5.55 4.38 2.31
C ARG A 33 4.69 5.43 1.61
N ILE A 34 4.19 6.42 2.34
CA ILE A 34 3.42 7.56 1.81
C ILE A 34 4.43 8.52 1.21
N LYS A 35 4.78 8.32 -0.05
CA LYS A 35 5.87 9.08 -0.67
C LYS A 35 5.52 10.54 -0.89
N ARG A 36 4.27 10.84 -1.20
CA ARG A 36 3.74 12.21 -1.39
C ARG A 36 2.24 12.20 -1.21
N PRO A 37 1.70 12.89 -0.20
CA PRO A 37 0.26 13.11 -0.13
C PRO A 37 -0.17 13.97 -1.33
N ILE A 38 -1.28 13.60 -1.95
CA ILE A 38 -1.91 14.48 -2.94
C ILE A 38 -2.51 15.62 -2.13
N GLN A 39 -2.05 16.83 -2.38
CA GLN A 39 -2.62 18.02 -1.76
C GLN A 39 -3.95 18.33 -2.48
N VAL A 40 -5.06 18.07 -1.82
CA VAL A 40 -6.42 18.27 -2.35
C VAL A 40 -7.00 19.61 -1.88
N THR A 41 -6.37 20.27 -0.93
CA THR A 41 -6.82 21.53 -0.34
C THR A 41 -5.73 22.59 -0.38
N ASN A 42 -6.11 23.86 -0.30
CA ASN A 42 -5.16 24.98 -0.19
C ASN A 42 -4.39 24.99 1.13
N THR A 43 -4.83 24.21 2.12
CA THR A 43 -4.15 24.08 3.40
C THR A 43 -3.28 22.82 3.35
N PRO A 44 -1.96 22.94 3.31
CA PRO A 44 -1.07 21.79 3.35
C PRO A 44 -1.22 21.09 4.71
N VAL A 45 -1.44 19.79 4.67
CA VAL A 45 -1.33 18.94 5.87
C VAL A 45 0.15 18.65 6.08
N SER A 46 0.69 19.01 7.22
CA SER A 46 2.09 18.73 7.54
C SER A 46 2.32 17.23 7.75
N ARG A 47 3.59 16.82 7.62
CA ARG A 47 3.94 15.41 7.92
C ARG A 47 3.75 15.12 9.41
N GLU A 48 4.01 16.11 10.24
CA GLU A 48 3.88 16.08 11.69
C GLU A 48 2.40 15.90 12.10
N ASP A 49 1.49 16.64 11.48
CA ASP A 49 0.04 16.49 11.72
C ASP A 49 -0.47 15.09 11.33
N LEU A 50 -0.01 14.58 10.19
CA LEU A 50 -0.33 13.21 9.76
C LEU A 50 0.22 12.16 10.73
N GLN A 51 1.43 12.36 11.22
CA GLN A 51 2.04 11.45 12.18
C GLN A 51 1.25 11.44 13.49
N ALA A 52 0.94 12.61 14.04
CA ALA A 52 0.13 12.75 15.26
C ALA A 52 -1.27 12.11 15.09
N TYR A 53 -1.89 12.30 13.92
CA TYR A 53 -3.17 11.65 13.59
C TYR A 53 -3.06 10.12 13.61
N PHE A 54 -2.05 9.54 12.95
CA PHE A 54 -1.86 8.10 12.90
C PHE A 54 -1.46 7.51 14.25
N GLU A 55 -0.62 8.19 15.02
CA GLU A 55 -0.25 7.78 16.38
C GLU A 55 -1.48 7.68 17.31
N LYS A 56 -2.44 8.57 17.14
CA LYS A 56 -3.70 8.57 17.90
C LYS A 56 -4.71 7.57 17.38
N THR A 57 -4.72 7.33 16.07
CA THR A 57 -5.80 6.55 15.41
C THR A 57 -5.46 5.06 15.37
N PHE A 58 -4.18 4.72 15.20
CA PHE A 58 -3.78 3.32 15.09
C PHE A 58 -3.66 2.68 16.49
N PRO A 59 -3.98 1.38 16.60
CA PRO A 59 -3.98 0.68 17.89
C PRO A 59 -2.54 0.47 18.40
N GLN A 60 -2.13 1.27 19.37
CA GLN A 60 -0.79 1.21 19.97
C GLN A 60 -0.49 -0.14 20.66
N GLU A 61 -1.51 -0.86 21.08
CA GLU A 61 -1.40 -2.20 21.67
C GLU A 61 -0.81 -3.25 20.71
N LEU A 62 -0.75 -2.95 19.42
CA LEU A 62 -0.05 -3.80 18.43
C LEU A 62 1.46 -3.66 18.48
N PHE A 63 1.99 -2.70 19.24
CA PHE A 63 3.42 -2.45 19.27
C PHE A 63 4.13 -3.31 20.34
N ASP A 64 5.00 -4.19 19.87
CA ASP A 64 5.94 -4.94 20.68
C ASP A 64 7.37 -4.43 20.41
N THR A 65 8.01 -3.89 21.45
CA THR A 65 9.41 -3.40 21.38
C THR A 65 10.42 -4.49 21.07
N LYS A 66 10.08 -5.75 21.38
CA LYS A 66 10.95 -6.91 21.11
C LYS A 66 10.87 -7.37 19.65
N ASP A 67 9.73 -7.13 18.99
CA ASP A 67 9.55 -7.47 17.58
C ASP A 67 8.78 -6.36 16.81
N PRO A 68 9.41 -5.22 16.57
CA PRO A 68 8.79 -4.11 15.86
C PRO A 68 8.45 -4.46 14.40
N VAL A 69 9.13 -5.45 13.83
CA VAL A 69 8.84 -5.92 12.46
C VAL A 69 7.50 -6.66 12.43
N ASN A 70 7.24 -7.50 13.41
CA ASN A 70 5.95 -8.18 13.52
C ASN A 70 4.83 -7.18 13.86
N SER A 71 5.12 -6.18 14.68
CA SER A 71 4.20 -5.06 14.96
C SER A 71 3.85 -4.29 13.69
N TYR A 72 4.80 -4.06 12.79
CA TYR A 72 4.53 -3.45 11.49
C TYR A 72 3.63 -4.34 10.61
N MET A 73 3.84 -5.66 10.63
CA MET A 73 2.96 -6.61 9.93
C MET A 73 1.53 -6.56 10.50
N ALA A 74 1.40 -6.50 11.83
CA ALA A 74 0.11 -6.36 12.49
C ALA A 74 -0.58 -5.04 12.12
N LEU A 75 0.17 -3.94 12.06
CA LEU A 75 -0.34 -2.64 11.62
C LEU A 75 -0.84 -2.68 10.16
N ASP A 76 -0.13 -3.33 9.25
CA ASP A 76 -0.60 -3.53 7.88
C ASP A 76 -1.89 -4.37 7.82
N CYS A 77 -2.07 -5.33 8.72
CA CYS A 77 -3.28 -6.14 8.76
C CYS A 77 -4.53 -5.37 9.17
N VAL A 78 -4.39 -4.32 9.98
CA VAL A 78 -5.52 -3.47 10.42
C VAL A 78 -5.67 -2.19 9.58
N THR A 79 -4.73 -1.91 8.68
CA THR A 79 -4.75 -0.73 7.80
C THR A 79 -4.80 -1.13 6.33
N GLN A 80 -3.69 -1.58 5.76
CA GLN A 80 -3.57 -1.83 4.31
C GLN A 80 -4.46 -2.99 3.84
N VAL A 81 -4.61 -4.03 4.64
CA VAL A 81 -5.42 -5.19 4.24
C VAL A 81 -6.90 -4.84 4.11
N PRO A 82 -7.58 -4.25 5.11
CA PRO A 82 -8.98 -3.87 4.97
C PRO A 82 -9.17 -2.71 3.98
N GLU A 83 -8.39 -1.63 4.10
CA GLU A 83 -8.62 -0.37 3.40
C GLU A 83 -8.21 -0.43 1.91
N GLU A 84 -7.29 -1.30 1.55
CA GLU A 84 -6.80 -1.39 0.17
C GLU A 84 -7.17 -2.73 -0.47
N PHE A 85 -6.78 -3.84 0.14
CA PHE A 85 -6.87 -5.12 -0.55
C PHE A 85 -8.28 -5.70 -0.54
N PHE A 86 -9.00 -5.65 0.58
CA PHE A 86 -10.37 -6.16 0.61
C PHE A 86 -11.29 -5.31 -0.22
N ILE A 87 -11.29 -4.00 -0.03
CA ILE A 87 -12.14 -3.07 -0.80
C ILE A 87 -11.88 -3.24 -2.30
N ARG A 88 -10.62 -3.24 -2.72
CA ARG A 88 -10.29 -3.36 -4.14
C ARG A 88 -10.71 -4.70 -4.74
N ASN A 89 -10.44 -5.81 -4.03
CA ASN A 89 -10.83 -7.14 -4.52
C ASN A 89 -12.34 -7.31 -4.56
N ASP A 90 -13.05 -6.81 -3.55
CA ASP A 90 -14.50 -6.83 -3.51
C ASP A 90 -15.09 -6.00 -4.67
N THR A 91 -14.67 -4.75 -4.79
CA THR A 91 -15.14 -3.85 -5.85
C THR A 91 -14.93 -4.44 -7.26
N TYR A 92 -13.75 -4.97 -7.53
CA TYR A 92 -13.46 -5.53 -8.86
C TYR A 92 -14.13 -6.90 -9.09
N GLY A 93 -14.16 -7.75 -8.07
CA GLY A 93 -14.83 -9.04 -8.15
C GLY A 93 -16.34 -8.86 -8.35
N MET A 94 -16.96 -8.02 -7.54
CA MET A 94 -18.41 -7.78 -7.60
C MET A 94 -18.85 -7.06 -8.87
N ALA A 95 -17.98 -6.31 -9.53
CA ALA A 95 -18.28 -5.78 -10.87
C ALA A 95 -18.55 -6.89 -11.90
N PHE A 96 -18.11 -8.11 -11.63
CA PHE A 96 -18.35 -9.31 -12.43
C PHE A 96 -19.15 -10.38 -11.67
N SER A 97 -19.85 -10.00 -10.61
CA SER A 97 -20.64 -10.91 -9.75
C SER A 97 -19.81 -12.06 -9.14
N MET A 98 -18.53 -11.80 -8.90
CA MET A 98 -17.61 -12.77 -8.29
C MET A 98 -17.24 -12.33 -6.87
N GLU A 99 -17.51 -13.19 -5.89
CA GLU A 99 -17.14 -12.94 -4.50
C GLU A 99 -15.75 -13.50 -4.18
N GLY A 100 -14.85 -12.62 -3.70
CA GLY A 100 -13.50 -13.01 -3.30
C GLY A 100 -13.47 -13.74 -1.95
N ARG A 101 -12.69 -14.82 -1.85
CA ARG A 101 -12.39 -15.52 -0.60
C ARG A 101 -10.88 -15.59 -0.38
N PHE A 102 -10.46 -15.31 0.86
CA PHE A 102 -9.04 -15.14 1.19
C PHE A 102 -8.64 -16.04 2.36
N PRO A 103 -8.30 -17.32 2.12
CA PRO A 103 -7.97 -18.29 3.17
C PRO A 103 -6.85 -17.81 4.11
N LEU A 104 -5.85 -17.11 3.58
CA LEU A 104 -4.72 -16.56 4.34
C LEU A 104 -5.03 -15.23 5.05
N ALA A 105 -6.26 -14.73 4.93
CA ALA A 105 -6.71 -13.51 5.60
C ALA A 105 -7.89 -13.76 6.54
N THR A 106 -8.14 -15.01 6.90
CA THR A 106 -9.10 -15.31 7.96
C THR A 106 -8.57 -14.84 9.30
N LYS A 107 -9.46 -14.39 10.18
CA LYS A 107 -9.10 -13.91 11.51
C LYS A 107 -8.25 -14.93 12.30
N LYS A 108 -8.61 -16.22 12.21
CA LYS A 108 -7.87 -17.31 12.85
C LYS A 108 -6.45 -17.44 12.29
N PHE A 109 -6.30 -17.44 10.97
CA PHE A 109 -4.99 -17.56 10.33
C PHE A 109 -4.11 -16.35 10.62
N MET A 110 -4.66 -15.13 10.50
CA MET A 110 -3.90 -13.90 10.76
C MET A 110 -3.40 -13.83 12.20
N ARG A 111 -4.25 -14.15 13.18
CA ARG A 111 -3.85 -14.23 14.59
C ARG A 111 -2.73 -15.23 14.82
N TYR A 112 -2.87 -16.44 14.26
CA TYR A 112 -1.84 -17.47 14.35
C TYR A 112 -0.54 -17.01 13.68
N ALA A 113 -0.61 -16.48 12.48
CA ALA A 113 0.57 -16.01 11.75
C ALA A 113 1.28 -14.86 12.50
N LEU A 114 0.53 -13.93 13.11
CA LEU A 114 1.10 -12.84 13.89
C LEU A 114 1.64 -13.26 15.26
N SER A 115 1.20 -14.40 15.81
CA SER A 115 1.82 -14.95 17.03
C SER A 115 3.21 -15.57 16.80
N ILE A 116 3.58 -15.79 15.55
CA ILE A 116 4.92 -16.26 15.16
C ILE A 116 5.84 -15.06 14.96
N GLY A 117 7.01 -15.06 15.60
CA GLY A 117 7.97 -13.96 15.51
C GLY A 117 8.45 -13.68 14.09
N SER A 118 8.82 -12.43 13.81
CA SER A 118 9.28 -12.01 12.49
C SER A 118 10.54 -12.73 12.03
N ALA A 119 11.39 -13.21 12.94
CA ALA A 119 12.61 -13.95 12.64
C ALA A 119 12.35 -15.27 11.88
N GLU A 120 11.20 -15.90 12.13
CA GLU A 120 10.78 -17.11 11.42
C GLU A 120 10.22 -16.82 10.02
N LYS A 121 9.86 -15.59 9.74
CA LYS A 121 9.21 -15.14 8.51
C LYS A 121 10.17 -14.51 7.53
N ILE A 122 11.13 -13.74 8.03
CA ILE A 122 12.12 -13.01 7.21
C ILE A 122 13.53 -13.25 7.73
N GLY A 123 14.45 -13.52 6.81
CA GLY A 123 15.85 -13.72 7.14
C GLY A 123 16.66 -12.44 7.26
N ILE A 124 17.97 -12.62 7.38
CA ILE A 124 18.94 -11.52 7.53
C ILE A 124 19.14 -10.79 6.19
N HIS A 125 19.06 -11.51 5.07
CA HIS A 125 19.28 -10.94 3.74
C HIS A 125 17.99 -10.50 3.07
N LYS A 126 18.06 -9.46 2.24
CA LYS A 126 16.94 -8.78 1.57
C LYS A 126 15.94 -9.70 0.86
N HIS A 127 16.42 -10.82 0.30
CA HIS A 127 15.59 -11.74 -0.47
C HIS A 127 15.04 -12.92 0.35
N GLN A 128 15.42 -13.02 1.62
CA GLN A 128 14.94 -14.05 2.53
C GLN A 128 13.59 -13.66 3.13
N THR A 129 12.56 -13.75 2.31
CA THR A 129 11.17 -13.43 2.66
C THR A 129 10.32 -14.69 2.64
N LYS A 130 9.22 -14.69 3.41
CA LYS A 130 8.28 -15.81 3.51
C LYS A 130 8.93 -17.13 3.89
N LEU A 131 9.92 -17.10 4.79
CA LEU A 131 10.71 -18.30 5.14
C LEU A 131 9.81 -19.44 5.66
N LEU A 132 8.88 -19.12 6.57
CA LEU A 132 7.95 -20.10 7.12
C LEU A 132 7.10 -20.75 6.03
N SER A 133 6.54 -19.94 5.11
CA SER A 133 5.75 -20.47 3.99
C SER A 133 6.59 -21.33 3.06
N LYS A 134 7.79 -20.89 2.72
CA LYS A 134 8.72 -21.66 1.87
C LYS A 134 9.08 -22.99 2.51
N LYS A 135 9.32 -22.99 3.83
CA LYS A 135 9.60 -24.22 4.58
C LYS A 135 8.40 -25.18 4.59
N ALA A 136 7.19 -24.63 4.78
CA ALA A 136 5.97 -25.42 4.81
C ALA A 136 5.62 -26.08 3.47
N TYR A 137 5.94 -25.40 2.36
CA TYR A 137 5.55 -25.83 1.02
C TYR A 137 6.69 -26.43 0.20
N LYS A 138 7.89 -26.61 0.77
CA LYS A 138 9.10 -27.08 0.04
C LYS A 138 8.94 -28.43 -0.64
N ASP A 139 8.13 -29.31 -0.07
CA ASP A 139 7.90 -30.67 -0.57
C ASP A 139 6.58 -30.79 -1.36
N ILE A 140 5.81 -29.69 -1.47
CA ILE A 140 4.51 -29.65 -2.16
C ILE A 140 4.64 -28.98 -3.53
N PHE A 141 5.43 -27.92 -3.63
CA PHE A 141 5.62 -27.17 -4.86
C PHE A 141 7.03 -27.36 -5.45
N PRO A 142 7.18 -27.22 -6.78
CA PRO A 142 8.48 -27.22 -7.45
C PRO A 142 9.43 -26.18 -6.83
N LYS A 143 10.72 -26.51 -6.80
CA LYS A 143 11.76 -25.68 -6.17
C LYS A 143 11.86 -24.26 -6.73
N ASP A 144 11.64 -24.09 -8.03
CA ASP A 144 11.63 -22.80 -8.72
C ASP A 144 10.47 -21.92 -8.24
N ILE A 145 9.30 -22.49 -7.95
CA ILE A 145 8.14 -21.78 -7.39
C ILE A 145 8.41 -21.39 -5.93
N VAL A 146 8.90 -22.33 -5.11
CA VAL A 146 9.17 -22.08 -3.68
C VAL A 146 10.24 -20.99 -3.52
N ASN A 147 11.28 -21.01 -4.34
CA ASN A 147 12.42 -20.10 -4.24
C ASN A 147 12.22 -18.80 -5.03
N LYS A 148 11.12 -18.66 -5.76
CA LYS A 148 10.85 -17.45 -6.55
C LYS A 148 10.88 -16.21 -5.68
N HIS A 149 11.58 -15.18 -6.16
CA HIS A 149 11.55 -13.86 -5.52
C HIS A 149 10.19 -13.21 -5.68
N LYS A 150 9.82 -12.36 -4.71
CA LYS A 150 8.61 -11.54 -4.81
C LYS A 150 8.70 -10.65 -6.04
N THR A 151 7.84 -10.91 -7.00
CA THR A 151 7.59 -10.04 -8.14
C THR A 151 6.36 -9.19 -7.86
N GLY A 152 6.48 -7.88 -8.03
CA GLY A 152 5.34 -6.97 -7.92
C GLY A 152 4.50 -6.97 -9.19
N TRP A 153 3.26 -6.55 -9.08
CA TRP A 153 2.46 -6.17 -10.24
C TRP A 153 3.00 -4.85 -10.78
N THR A 154 3.68 -4.91 -11.89
CA THR A 154 4.16 -3.73 -12.61
C THR A 154 3.39 -3.63 -13.91
N ALA A 155 2.23 -2.95 -13.88
CA ALA A 155 1.60 -2.52 -15.12
C ALA A 155 2.53 -1.46 -15.77
N PRO A 156 2.83 -1.57 -17.07
CA PRO A 156 3.71 -0.63 -17.77
C PRO A 156 2.99 0.68 -18.11
N VAL A 157 2.31 1.26 -17.11
CA VAL A 157 1.45 2.45 -17.27
C VAL A 157 2.22 3.64 -17.82
N LYS A 158 3.50 3.77 -17.45
CA LYS A 158 4.34 4.84 -17.96
C LYS A 158 4.53 4.69 -19.49
N GLY A 159 4.80 3.48 -19.98
CA GLY A 159 4.89 3.19 -21.40
C GLY A 159 3.56 3.46 -22.10
N TRP A 160 2.46 2.97 -21.55
CA TRP A 160 1.14 3.19 -22.16
C TRP A 160 0.78 4.67 -22.32
N ILE A 161 1.13 5.53 -21.35
CA ILE A 161 0.86 6.97 -21.44
C ILE A 161 1.84 7.65 -22.40
N GLN A 162 3.10 7.20 -22.45
CA GLN A 162 4.12 7.83 -23.30
C GLN A 162 4.06 7.39 -24.77
N ASP A 163 3.72 6.12 -25.00
CA ASP A 163 3.82 5.49 -26.30
C ASP A 163 2.52 5.54 -27.12
N HIS A 164 1.39 5.86 -26.48
CA HIS A 164 0.09 5.96 -27.13
C HIS A 164 -0.38 7.41 -27.21
N ASP A 165 -0.40 7.98 -28.42
CA ASP A 165 -0.87 9.35 -28.66
C ASP A 165 -2.31 9.59 -28.18
N VAL A 166 -3.17 8.56 -28.25
CA VAL A 166 -4.54 8.62 -27.74
C VAL A 166 -4.55 8.74 -26.22
N ALA A 167 -3.76 7.94 -25.51
CA ALA A 167 -3.67 8.01 -24.06
C ALA A 167 -3.03 9.32 -23.60
N LYS A 168 -2.02 9.80 -24.31
CA LYS A 168 -1.34 11.08 -24.08
C LYS A 168 -2.26 12.26 -24.33
N SER A 169 -2.98 12.25 -25.45
CA SER A 169 -3.95 13.28 -25.81
C SER A 169 -5.13 13.31 -24.81
N TYR A 170 -5.68 12.15 -24.47
CA TYR A 170 -6.74 12.02 -23.48
C TYR A 170 -6.30 12.53 -22.09
N TYR A 171 -5.09 12.16 -21.69
CA TYR A 171 -4.48 12.62 -20.44
C TYR A 171 -4.28 14.13 -20.42
N GLN A 172 -3.68 14.70 -21.46
CA GLN A 172 -3.44 16.14 -21.60
C GLN A 172 -4.75 16.94 -21.68
N LYS A 173 -5.69 16.50 -22.50
CA LYS A 173 -6.97 17.17 -22.70
C LYS A 173 -7.79 17.20 -21.42
N ARG A 174 -7.83 16.12 -20.65
CA ARG A 174 -8.57 16.07 -19.39
C ARG A 174 -7.88 16.79 -18.24
N MET A 175 -6.56 16.90 -18.24
CA MET A 175 -5.84 17.69 -17.24
C MET A 175 -6.09 19.20 -17.40
N LEU A 176 -6.43 19.66 -18.61
CA LEU A 176 -6.61 21.08 -18.91
C LEU A 176 -8.07 21.58 -18.79
N GLN A 177 -9.05 20.69 -18.75
CA GLN A 177 -10.47 21.07 -18.94
C GLN A 177 -11.29 21.33 -17.67
N ASN A 178 -10.74 21.22 -16.47
CA ASN A 178 -11.58 21.30 -15.27
C ASN A 178 -11.10 22.30 -14.23
N ASP A 179 -11.91 23.36 -14.04
CA ASP A 179 -11.64 24.45 -13.11
C ASP A 179 -11.69 24.02 -11.63
N CYS A 180 -12.49 23.01 -11.27
CA CYS A 180 -12.58 22.49 -9.91
C CYS A 180 -11.27 21.91 -9.38
N LEU A 181 -10.42 21.40 -10.26
CA LEU A 181 -9.16 20.74 -9.93
C LEU A 181 -7.93 21.55 -10.31
N LYS A 182 -8.09 22.82 -10.73
CA LYS A 182 -6.94 23.74 -10.91
C LYS A 182 -6.10 23.89 -9.65
N ASN A 183 -6.69 23.64 -8.48
CA ASN A 183 -6.00 23.69 -7.19
C ASN A 183 -5.39 22.35 -6.75
N ILE A 184 -5.64 21.25 -7.47
CA ILE A 184 -4.80 20.07 -7.32
C ILE A 184 -3.52 20.35 -8.08
N VAL A 185 -2.56 20.94 -7.39
CA VAL A 185 -1.23 21.27 -7.92
C VAL A 185 -0.48 19.98 -8.21
N VAL A 186 -0.71 19.40 -9.38
CA VAL A 186 0.23 18.46 -9.98
C VAL A 186 1.38 19.33 -10.46
N ARG A 187 2.44 19.43 -9.67
CA ARG A 187 3.64 20.14 -10.08
C ARG A 187 4.12 19.55 -11.40
N GLN A 188 4.37 20.39 -12.40
CA GLN A 188 4.73 20.00 -13.78
C GLN A 188 5.93 19.05 -13.90
N ASN A 189 6.71 18.86 -12.85
CA ASN A 189 7.88 17.98 -12.78
C ASN A 189 7.62 16.66 -12.08
N GLU A 190 6.37 16.29 -11.79
CA GLU A 190 6.07 15.05 -11.10
C GLU A 190 5.97 13.87 -12.06
N THR A 191 6.61 12.78 -11.65
CA THR A 191 6.60 11.52 -12.40
C THR A 191 5.17 11.03 -12.64
N THR A 192 4.94 10.34 -13.74
CA THR A 192 3.66 9.71 -14.17
C THR A 192 2.91 8.99 -13.03
N LYS A 193 3.62 8.59 -11.96
CA LYS A 193 3.05 7.90 -10.80
C LYS A 193 2.18 8.79 -9.90
N SER A 194 2.44 10.07 -9.82
CA SER A 194 1.65 11.03 -9.03
C SER A 194 0.47 11.59 -9.82
N ALA A 195 0.56 11.60 -11.12
CA ALA A 195 -0.47 12.13 -11.99
C ALA A 195 -1.71 11.21 -12.11
N ILE A 196 -1.53 9.89 -12.03
CA ILE A 196 -2.63 8.91 -12.15
C ILE A 196 -3.67 9.05 -11.03
N PRO A 197 -3.31 9.12 -9.74
CA PRO A 197 -4.28 9.34 -8.68
C PRO A 197 -5.05 10.66 -8.81
N ALA A 198 -4.38 11.73 -9.23
CA ALA A 198 -5.03 13.02 -9.46
C ALA A 198 -6.02 12.94 -10.63
N TRP A 199 -5.66 12.23 -11.70
CA TRP A 199 -6.54 11.99 -12.83
C TRP A 199 -7.77 11.15 -12.45
N ILE A 200 -7.61 10.07 -11.70
CA ILE A 200 -8.71 9.22 -11.23
C ILE A 200 -9.67 10.04 -10.36
N LEU A 201 -9.14 10.83 -9.41
CA LEU A 201 -9.95 11.69 -8.55
C LEU A 201 -10.76 12.71 -9.37
N ARG A 202 -10.15 13.29 -10.37
CA ARG A 202 -10.80 14.24 -11.27
C ARG A 202 -11.89 13.59 -12.12
N ASP A 203 -11.63 12.43 -12.71
CA ASP A 203 -12.61 11.69 -13.49
C ASP A 203 -13.82 11.28 -12.63
N TRP A 204 -13.55 10.87 -11.40
CA TRP A 204 -14.57 10.58 -10.39
C TRP A 204 -15.38 11.83 -10.05
N ALA A 205 -14.75 12.95 -9.72
CA ALA A 205 -15.45 14.20 -9.40
C ALA A 205 -16.34 14.70 -10.55
N ASN A 206 -15.86 14.58 -11.80
CA ASN A 206 -16.64 14.91 -13.00
C ASN A 206 -17.86 14.00 -13.18
N LYS A 207 -17.69 12.71 -12.95
CA LYS A 207 -18.76 11.72 -13.12
C LYS A 207 -19.93 11.95 -12.16
N PHE A 208 -19.64 12.48 -10.99
CA PHE A 208 -20.66 12.75 -9.95
C PHE A 208 -21.09 14.22 -9.87
N ASP A 209 -20.70 15.04 -10.87
CA ASP A 209 -21.01 16.50 -10.92
C ASP A 209 -20.73 17.22 -9.59
N MET A 210 -19.65 16.84 -8.95
CA MET A 210 -19.27 17.39 -7.66
C MET A 210 -18.71 18.80 -7.84
N GLN A 211 -19.56 19.80 -7.64
CA GLN A 211 -19.14 21.19 -7.54
C GLN A 211 -18.54 21.44 -6.15
N TYR A 212 -17.23 21.34 -6.04
CA TYR A 212 -16.54 21.84 -4.85
C TYR A 212 -16.44 23.36 -4.93
N LYS A 213 -17.32 24.06 -4.23
CA LYS A 213 -17.04 25.44 -3.84
C LYS A 213 -16.03 25.40 -2.71
N ILE A 214 -14.79 25.71 -3.02
CA ILE A 214 -13.77 26.00 -2.00
C ILE A 214 -14.13 27.39 -1.46
N LYS A 215 -14.49 27.46 -0.17
CA LYS A 215 -14.59 28.73 0.55
C LYS A 215 -13.20 29.17 0.96
#